data_5191e33ee3a0885e87bba919acabf722
#
_entry.id   5191e33ee3a0885e87bba919acabf722
#
_cell.length_a   1.000
_cell.length_b   1.000
_cell.length_c   1.000
_cell.angle_alpha   90.00
_cell.angle_beta   90.00
_cell.angle_gamma   90.00
#
_symmetry.space_group_name_H-M   'P 1'
#
loop_
_entity.id
_entity.type
_entity.pdbx_description
1 polymer ?
#
loop_
_entity_poly.entity_id
_entity_poly.type
_entity_poly.pdbx_seq_one_letter_code
_entity_poly.pdbx_strand_id
1 'polypeptide(L)'
;MKRRPAQAGQVLDGVDWTRWSVILLKPDCVRRNLTDTVLKRIGRFAEIVHTQLVVVEDWQVFVHYWDMLVDQDWFDVDVPACLRRAYVGQTVMVALARGPEGIDTPTRLRGLLGHFDPAQAAKGTIRADFGVDSLEAARADHRLIENLVHTSDDGAATCRDFGTWFGADQFERLFPRDDTGAVGRALVPQPSQPT
;
A
#
# COMPACT_ATOMS: atom_id res chain seq x y z
N MET A 1 -22.78 14.08 -12.68
CA MET A 1 -21.71 13.72 -11.72
C MET A 1 -20.65 14.81 -11.74
N LYS A 2 -20.65 15.73 -10.77
CA LYS A 2 -19.71 16.87 -10.74
C LYS A 2 -18.33 16.32 -10.35
N ARG A 3 -17.32 16.48 -11.21
CA ARG A 3 -15.91 16.23 -10.89
C ARG A 3 -15.55 17.10 -9.68
N ARG A 4 -15.14 16.49 -8.57
CA ARG A 4 -14.49 17.23 -7.48
C ARG A 4 -13.21 17.85 -8.06
N PRO A 5 -12.94 19.14 -7.84
CA PRO A 5 -11.67 19.73 -8.23
C PRO A 5 -10.55 18.98 -7.48
N ALA A 6 -9.44 18.72 -8.17
CA ALA A 6 -8.24 18.15 -7.54
C ALA A 6 -7.89 19.02 -6.33
N GLN A 7 -7.82 18.41 -5.14
CA GLN A 7 -7.49 19.13 -3.92
C GLN A 7 -6.04 19.62 -4.04
N ALA A 8 -5.82 20.92 -3.81
CA ALA A 8 -4.49 21.49 -3.66
C ALA A 8 -3.75 20.73 -2.54
N GLY A 9 -2.73 19.95 -2.88
CA GLY A 9 -2.01 19.07 -1.95
C GLY A 9 -1.70 17.67 -2.52
N GLN A 10 -2.30 17.33 -3.67
CA GLN A 10 -2.04 16.04 -4.33
C GLN A 10 -0.80 16.07 -5.24
N VAL A 11 -0.28 17.25 -5.58
CA VAL A 11 0.99 17.43 -6.27
C VAL A 11 2.00 17.96 -5.27
N LEU A 12 2.96 17.12 -4.89
CA LEU A 12 4.05 17.47 -3.99
C LEU A 12 5.36 17.19 -4.73
N ASP A 13 6.29 18.11 -4.66
CA ASP A 13 7.60 17.99 -5.35
C ASP A 13 7.50 17.72 -6.86
N GLY A 14 6.42 18.19 -7.52
CA GLY A 14 6.17 18.00 -8.94
C GLY A 14 5.58 16.61 -9.29
N VAL A 15 5.29 15.76 -8.31
CA VAL A 15 4.66 14.45 -8.52
C VAL A 15 3.15 14.55 -8.32
N ASP A 16 2.38 14.10 -9.31
CA ASP A 16 0.93 13.88 -9.16
C ASP A 16 0.70 12.55 -8.46
N TRP A 17 0.59 12.59 -7.13
CA TRP A 17 0.42 11.42 -6.28
C TRP A 17 -0.91 10.68 -6.50
N THR A 18 -1.88 11.25 -7.20
CA THR A 18 -3.12 10.54 -7.55
C THR A 18 -2.88 9.41 -8.55
N ARG A 19 -1.79 9.48 -9.31
CA ARG A 19 -1.39 8.43 -10.24
C ARG A 19 -0.64 7.28 -9.59
N TRP A 20 -0.26 7.42 -8.33
CA TRP A 20 0.58 6.47 -7.61
C TRP A 20 -0.16 5.85 -6.44
N SER A 21 0.27 4.68 -6.03
CA SER A 21 -0.17 4.05 -4.80
C SER A 21 0.95 3.22 -4.21
N VAL A 22 1.16 3.34 -2.92
CA VAL A 22 2.02 2.42 -2.17
C VAL A 22 1.19 1.20 -1.80
N ILE A 23 1.74 0.03 -2.05
CA ILE A 23 1.13 -1.27 -1.76
C ILE A 23 1.97 -1.92 -0.66
N LEU A 24 1.34 -2.23 0.46
CA LEU A 24 1.95 -2.97 1.55
C LEU A 24 1.41 -4.40 1.55
N LEU A 25 2.24 -5.36 1.11
CA LEU A 25 1.96 -6.78 1.25
C LEU A 25 2.36 -7.21 2.65
N LYS A 26 1.35 -7.51 3.45
CA LYS A 26 1.44 -7.73 4.89
C LYS A 26 2.23 -8.99 5.26
N PRO A 27 2.64 -9.16 6.52
CA PRO A 27 3.39 -10.35 6.93
C PRO A 27 2.69 -11.67 6.58
N ASP A 28 1.37 -11.75 6.67
CA ASP A 28 0.58 -12.93 6.29
C ASP A 28 0.67 -13.24 4.79
N CYS A 29 0.69 -12.23 3.93
CA CYS A 29 0.90 -12.38 2.49
C CYS A 29 2.30 -12.94 2.20
N VAL A 30 3.34 -12.40 2.86
CA VAL A 30 4.73 -12.85 2.71
C VAL A 30 4.91 -14.28 3.19
N ARG A 31 4.47 -14.61 4.41
CA ARG A 31 4.56 -15.96 4.99
C ARG A 31 3.87 -17.03 4.15
N ARG A 32 2.78 -16.66 3.48
CA ARG A 32 2.01 -17.57 2.62
C ARG A 32 2.50 -17.61 1.17
N ASN A 33 3.62 -16.95 0.85
CA ASN A 33 4.20 -16.88 -0.50
C ASN A 33 3.19 -16.36 -1.56
N LEU A 34 2.36 -15.40 -1.20
CA LEU A 34 1.33 -14.85 -2.08
C LEU A 34 1.73 -13.51 -2.74
N THR A 35 2.92 -13.00 -2.46
CA THR A 35 3.41 -11.69 -2.94
C THR A 35 3.29 -11.56 -4.45
N ASP A 36 3.86 -12.50 -5.21
CA ASP A 36 3.83 -12.46 -6.67
C ASP A 36 2.40 -12.59 -7.22
N THR A 37 1.58 -13.43 -6.59
CA THR A 37 0.19 -13.63 -7.00
C THR A 37 -0.63 -12.35 -6.83
N VAL A 38 -0.46 -11.66 -5.70
CA VAL A 38 -1.14 -10.40 -5.41
C VAL A 38 -0.63 -9.29 -6.32
N LEU A 39 0.70 -9.14 -6.47
CA LEU A 39 1.29 -8.14 -7.37
C LEU A 39 0.88 -8.36 -8.82
N LYS A 40 0.84 -9.61 -9.29
CA LYS A 40 0.34 -9.94 -10.63
C LYS A 40 -1.13 -9.54 -10.83
N ARG A 41 -1.97 -9.67 -9.79
CA ARG A 41 -3.36 -9.23 -9.85
C ARG A 41 -3.45 -7.70 -9.94
N ILE A 42 -2.66 -6.98 -9.14
CA ILE A 42 -2.58 -5.51 -9.14
C ILE A 42 -2.00 -5.00 -10.46
N GLY A 43 -0.99 -5.67 -11.00
CA GLY A 43 -0.33 -5.34 -12.26
C GLY A 43 -1.23 -5.31 -13.51
N ARG A 44 -2.45 -5.83 -13.42
CA ARG A 44 -3.47 -5.70 -14.47
C ARG A 44 -4.12 -4.30 -14.51
N PHE A 45 -3.96 -3.51 -13.46
CA PHE A 45 -4.62 -2.22 -13.26
C PHE A 45 -3.66 -1.06 -13.12
N ALA A 46 -2.45 -1.31 -12.63
CA ALA A 46 -1.40 -0.33 -12.45
C ALA A 46 -0.04 -1.03 -12.65
N GLU A 47 0.91 -0.32 -13.24
CA GLU A 47 2.28 -0.79 -13.41
C GLU A 47 2.98 -0.85 -12.05
N ILE A 48 3.63 -1.97 -11.74
CA ILE A 48 4.49 -2.10 -10.56
C ILE A 48 5.88 -1.56 -10.95
N VAL A 49 6.21 -0.38 -10.43
CA VAL A 49 7.44 0.35 -10.78
C VAL A 49 8.63 -0.10 -9.95
N HIS A 50 8.38 -0.38 -8.66
CA HIS A 50 9.42 -0.79 -7.74
C HIS A 50 8.87 -1.69 -6.65
N THR A 51 9.71 -2.61 -6.15
CA THR A 51 9.38 -3.47 -5.01
C THR A 51 10.60 -3.60 -4.10
N GLN A 52 10.38 -3.70 -2.80
CA GLN A 52 11.42 -4.01 -1.83
C GLN A 52 10.87 -4.80 -0.63
N LEU A 53 11.71 -5.65 -0.04
CA LEU A 53 11.43 -6.28 1.24
C LEU A 53 11.91 -5.35 2.36
N VAL A 54 11.09 -5.20 3.39
CA VAL A 54 11.38 -4.37 4.55
C VAL A 54 11.15 -5.18 5.81
N VAL A 55 12.11 -5.19 6.72
CA VAL A 55 11.90 -5.61 8.10
C VAL A 55 11.34 -4.42 8.85
N VAL A 56 10.13 -4.57 9.37
CA VAL A 56 9.33 -3.45 9.86
C VAL A 56 9.85 -2.93 11.19
N GLU A 57 10.06 -1.63 11.27
CA GLU A 57 10.40 -0.91 12.50
C GLU A 57 9.15 -0.33 13.18
N ASP A 58 9.23 -0.08 14.49
CA ASP A 58 8.11 0.41 15.31
C ASP A 58 7.51 1.72 14.76
N TRP A 59 8.35 2.70 14.41
CA TRP A 59 7.90 3.98 13.91
C TRP A 59 7.14 3.89 12.56
N GLN A 60 7.53 2.96 11.68
CA GLN A 60 6.87 2.77 10.38
C GLN A 60 5.41 2.35 10.55
N VAL A 61 5.17 1.44 11.50
CA VAL A 61 3.82 0.96 11.81
C VAL A 61 2.95 2.11 12.33
N PHE A 62 3.48 2.91 13.26
CA PHE A 62 2.72 4.00 13.86
C PHE A 62 2.44 5.14 12.89
N VAL A 63 3.36 5.45 11.98
CA VAL A 63 3.12 6.45 10.93
C VAL A 63 2.11 5.94 9.90
N HIS A 64 2.25 4.68 9.48
CA HIS A 64 1.37 4.10 8.45
C HIS A 64 -0.08 3.91 8.93
N TYR A 65 -0.27 3.49 10.19
CA TYR A 65 -1.58 3.25 10.79
C TYR A 65 -2.04 4.39 11.71
N TRP A 66 -1.51 5.60 11.52
CA TRP A 66 -1.84 6.76 12.36
C TRP A 66 -3.35 6.99 12.51
N ASP A 67 -4.09 6.95 11.40
CA ASP A 67 -5.54 7.17 11.41
C ASP A 67 -6.27 6.13 12.29
N MET A 68 -5.83 4.86 12.23
CA MET A 68 -6.36 3.78 13.05
C MET A 68 -6.02 3.95 14.54
N LEU A 69 -4.90 4.60 14.86
CA LEU A 69 -4.48 4.88 16.24
C LEU A 69 -5.23 6.05 16.85
N VAL A 70 -5.60 7.05 16.05
CA VAL A 70 -6.37 8.21 16.50
C VAL A 70 -7.84 7.84 16.75
N ASP A 71 -8.42 7.01 15.88
CA ASP A 71 -9.84 6.61 15.92
C ASP A 71 -10.04 5.22 16.58
N GLN A 72 -9.22 4.88 17.58
CA GLN A 72 -9.21 3.53 18.16
C GLN A 72 -10.41 3.15 19.05
N ASP A 73 -11.30 4.09 19.34
CA ASP A 73 -12.44 3.91 20.28
C ASP A 73 -13.42 2.80 19.89
N TRP A 74 -13.38 2.34 18.65
CA TRP A 74 -14.25 1.28 18.13
C TRP A 74 -13.61 -0.12 18.11
N PHE A 75 -12.37 -0.26 18.61
CA PHE A 75 -11.68 -1.54 18.72
C PHE A 75 -11.72 -2.05 20.16
N ASP A 76 -12.13 -3.30 20.35
CA ASP A 76 -12.14 -4.00 21.65
C ASP A 76 -10.75 -4.58 22.01
N VAL A 77 -9.67 -4.07 21.42
CA VAL A 77 -8.30 -4.55 21.63
C VAL A 77 -7.32 -3.38 21.79
N ASP A 78 -6.22 -3.62 22.47
CA ASP A 78 -5.08 -2.69 22.49
C ASP A 78 -4.44 -2.64 21.09
N VAL A 79 -4.90 -1.67 20.27
CA VAL A 79 -4.47 -1.50 18.88
C VAL A 79 -2.96 -1.30 18.76
N PRO A 80 -2.31 -0.43 19.58
CA PRO A 80 -0.85 -0.29 19.56
C PRO A 80 -0.11 -1.60 19.83
N ALA A 81 -0.49 -2.36 20.84
CA ALA A 81 0.14 -3.65 21.16
C ALA A 81 -0.10 -4.68 20.05
N CYS A 82 -1.30 -4.72 19.49
CA CYS A 82 -1.63 -5.61 18.37
C CYS A 82 -0.84 -5.26 17.10
N LEU A 83 -0.67 -3.98 16.78
CA LEU A 83 0.15 -3.52 15.66
C LEU A 83 1.61 -3.92 15.82
N ARG A 84 2.21 -3.69 17.00
CA ARG A 84 3.59 -4.12 17.28
C ARG A 84 3.75 -5.61 17.08
N ARG A 85 2.87 -6.42 17.67
CA ARG A 85 2.92 -7.88 17.58
C ARG A 85 2.78 -8.38 16.14
N ALA A 86 1.92 -7.74 15.34
CA ALA A 86 1.65 -8.16 13.98
C ALA A 86 2.75 -7.77 12.98
N TYR A 87 3.46 -6.66 13.23
CA TYR A 87 4.34 -6.07 12.22
C TYR A 87 5.80 -5.91 12.63
N VAL A 88 6.09 -5.44 13.85
CA VAL A 88 7.46 -5.10 14.23
C VAL A 88 8.38 -6.32 14.20
N GLY A 89 9.50 -6.19 13.48
CA GLY A 89 10.44 -7.28 13.24
C GLY A 89 9.98 -8.30 12.19
N GLN A 90 8.75 -8.17 11.66
CA GLN A 90 8.27 -9.02 10.57
C GLN A 90 8.72 -8.46 9.22
N THR A 91 8.79 -9.33 8.22
CA THR A 91 9.07 -8.92 6.84
C THR A 91 7.77 -8.63 6.11
N VAL A 92 7.74 -7.48 5.44
CA VAL A 92 6.71 -7.09 4.49
C VAL A 92 7.34 -6.88 3.11
N MET A 93 6.54 -6.96 2.05
CA MET A 93 6.96 -6.46 0.75
C MET A 93 6.21 -5.17 0.46
N VAL A 94 6.95 -4.13 0.10
CA VAL A 94 6.37 -2.85 -0.30
C VAL A 94 6.55 -2.68 -1.79
N ALA A 95 5.50 -2.24 -2.48
CA ALA A 95 5.56 -1.95 -3.90
C ALA A 95 5.05 -0.55 -4.19
N LEU A 96 5.63 0.10 -5.20
CA LEU A 96 5.15 1.35 -5.75
C LEU A 96 4.47 1.06 -7.08
N ALA A 97 3.20 1.42 -7.19
CA ALA A 97 2.40 1.24 -8.40
C ALA A 97 2.06 2.57 -9.04
N ARG A 98 2.08 2.60 -10.39
CA ARG A 98 1.70 3.75 -11.21
C ARG A 98 0.51 3.42 -12.09
N GLY A 99 -0.57 4.18 -11.97
CA GLY A 99 -1.74 4.06 -12.85
C GLY A 99 -1.69 4.95 -14.09
N PRO A 100 -2.66 4.78 -14.99
CA PRO A 100 -2.83 5.64 -16.16
C PRO A 100 -3.07 7.10 -15.77
N GLU A 101 -2.74 7.99 -16.69
CA GLU A 101 -2.99 9.42 -16.53
C GLU A 101 -4.49 9.72 -16.37
N GLY A 102 -4.82 10.65 -15.45
CA GLY A 102 -6.21 11.05 -15.20
C GLY A 102 -7.03 10.03 -14.39
N ILE A 103 -6.41 8.96 -13.91
CA ILE A 103 -7.04 7.94 -13.06
C ILE A 103 -6.55 8.11 -11.62
N ASP A 104 -7.48 8.14 -10.67
CA ASP A 104 -7.18 8.03 -9.24
C ASP A 104 -6.81 6.57 -8.93
N THR A 105 -5.51 6.31 -8.91
CA THR A 105 -4.95 4.96 -8.73
C THR A 105 -5.22 4.38 -7.34
N PRO A 106 -5.03 5.13 -6.24
CA PRO A 106 -5.39 4.65 -4.91
C PRO A 106 -6.83 4.16 -4.83
N THR A 107 -7.79 4.98 -5.19
CA THR A 107 -9.24 4.62 -5.18
C THR A 107 -9.52 3.38 -6.02
N ARG A 108 -8.90 3.27 -7.20
CA ARG A 108 -9.08 2.12 -8.08
C ARG A 108 -8.54 0.83 -7.47
N LEU A 109 -7.35 0.87 -6.89
CA LEU A 109 -6.73 -0.31 -6.28
C LEU A 109 -7.46 -0.75 -5.02
N ARG A 110 -7.97 0.18 -4.20
CA ARG A 110 -8.78 -0.18 -3.03
C ARG A 110 -10.01 -0.99 -3.40
N GLY A 111 -10.67 -0.66 -4.51
CA GLY A 111 -11.78 -1.47 -5.03
C GLY A 111 -11.38 -2.91 -5.38
N LEU A 112 -10.14 -3.11 -5.83
CA LEU A 112 -9.59 -4.43 -6.16
C LEU A 112 -9.31 -5.28 -4.91
N LEU A 113 -8.99 -4.65 -3.77
CA LEU A 113 -8.71 -5.38 -2.52
C LEU A 113 -9.95 -6.08 -1.97
N GLY A 114 -11.11 -5.45 -2.06
CA GLY A 114 -12.35 -5.90 -1.44
C GLY A 114 -12.49 -5.47 0.02
N HIS A 115 -13.55 -5.94 0.66
CA HIS A 115 -13.84 -5.65 2.07
C HIS A 115 -12.63 -5.99 2.98
N PHE A 116 -12.43 -5.23 4.07
CA PHE A 116 -11.29 -5.45 4.97
C PHE A 116 -11.35 -6.80 5.68
N ASP A 117 -12.53 -7.33 5.90
CA ASP A 117 -12.78 -8.69 6.35
C ASP A 117 -12.87 -9.62 5.13
N PRO A 118 -11.91 -10.56 4.94
CA PRO A 118 -11.93 -11.50 3.82
C PRO A 118 -13.21 -12.34 3.74
N ALA A 119 -13.81 -12.69 4.87
CA ALA A 119 -15.04 -13.47 4.90
C ALA A 119 -16.24 -12.71 4.31
N GLN A 120 -16.20 -11.38 4.26
CA GLN A 120 -17.23 -10.51 3.69
C GLN A 120 -16.83 -9.93 2.34
N ALA A 121 -15.65 -10.22 1.85
CA ALA A 121 -15.15 -9.67 0.59
C ALA A 121 -15.88 -10.30 -0.62
N ALA A 122 -16.22 -9.48 -1.61
CA ALA A 122 -16.88 -9.93 -2.82
C ALA A 122 -15.95 -10.81 -3.68
N LYS A 123 -16.47 -11.87 -4.28
CA LYS A 123 -15.72 -12.74 -5.21
C LYS A 123 -15.01 -11.93 -6.29
N GLY A 124 -13.80 -12.33 -6.64
CA GLY A 124 -12.96 -11.65 -7.62
C GLY A 124 -12.12 -10.52 -7.03
N THR A 125 -12.28 -10.19 -5.75
CA THR A 125 -11.37 -9.30 -5.04
C THR A 125 -10.21 -10.09 -4.43
N ILE A 126 -9.08 -9.41 -4.16
CA ILE A 126 -7.87 -10.06 -3.64
C ILE A 126 -8.14 -10.75 -2.30
N ARG A 127 -8.85 -10.07 -1.40
CA ARG A 127 -9.13 -10.60 -0.06
C ARG A 127 -10.11 -11.76 -0.06
N ALA A 128 -11.10 -11.75 -0.97
CA ALA A 128 -12.02 -12.87 -1.13
C ALA A 128 -11.35 -14.11 -1.73
N ASP A 129 -10.46 -13.91 -2.70
CA ASP A 129 -9.87 -15.01 -3.46
C ASP A 129 -8.68 -15.67 -2.70
N PHE A 130 -7.98 -14.91 -1.86
CA PHE A 130 -6.73 -15.36 -1.22
C PHE A 130 -6.72 -15.22 0.31
N GLY A 131 -7.62 -14.43 0.90
CA GLY A 131 -7.75 -14.32 2.36
C GLY A 131 -8.33 -15.60 2.97
N VAL A 132 -7.91 -15.90 4.21
CA VAL A 132 -8.38 -17.09 4.95
C VAL A 132 -8.83 -16.74 6.35
N ASP A 133 -8.71 -15.48 6.75
CA ASP A 133 -9.06 -14.98 8.08
C ASP A 133 -10.43 -14.27 8.07
N SER A 134 -10.95 -14.01 9.25
CA SER A 134 -12.18 -13.25 9.46
C SER A 134 -12.04 -12.31 10.66
N LEU A 135 -12.87 -11.27 10.68
CA LEU A 135 -12.94 -10.35 11.81
C LEU A 135 -13.40 -11.08 13.09
N GLU A 136 -14.30 -12.05 12.97
CA GLU A 136 -14.77 -12.87 14.09
C GLU A 136 -13.62 -13.65 14.71
N ALA A 137 -12.85 -14.39 13.92
CA ALA A 137 -11.69 -15.13 14.40
C ALA A 137 -10.62 -14.22 15.00
N ALA A 138 -10.33 -13.10 14.34
CA ALA A 138 -9.35 -12.13 14.84
C ALA A 138 -9.73 -11.56 16.21
N ARG A 139 -11.02 -11.24 16.41
CA ARG A 139 -11.54 -10.78 17.70
C ARG A 139 -11.46 -11.85 18.79
N ALA A 140 -11.84 -13.08 18.47
CA ALA A 140 -11.76 -14.20 19.41
C ALA A 140 -10.31 -14.43 19.90
N ASP A 141 -9.33 -14.19 19.02
CA ASP A 141 -7.90 -14.35 19.32
C ASP A 141 -7.24 -13.05 19.84
N HIS A 142 -7.97 -11.99 20.06
CA HIS A 142 -7.46 -10.65 20.48
C HIS A 142 -6.29 -10.17 19.62
N ARG A 143 -6.42 -10.23 18.29
CA ARG A 143 -5.42 -9.83 17.31
C ARG A 143 -6.01 -9.00 16.18
N LEU A 144 -5.14 -8.42 15.37
CA LEU A 144 -5.55 -7.80 14.12
C LEU A 144 -5.87 -8.87 13.07
N ILE A 145 -6.81 -8.53 12.19
CA ILE A 145 -7.19 -9.38 11.08
C ILE A 145 -6.06 -9.49 10.04
N GLU A 146 -5.81 -10.71 9.57
CA GLU A 146 -4.88 -11.00 8.48
C GLU A 146 -5.62 -10.89 7.13
N ASN A 147 -5.37 -9.82 6.38
CA ASN A 147 -6.08 -9.54 5.13
C ASN A 147 -5.16 -9.18 3.96
N LEU A 148 -3.95 -9.69 3.99
CA LEU A 148 -2.95 -9.80 2.92
C LEU A 148 -2.31 -8.50 2.49
N VAL A 149 -3.07 -7.46 2.22
CA VAL A 149 -2.59 -6.28 1.51
C VAL A 149 -3.33 -5.02 1.94
N HIS A 150 -2.57 -3.93 1.99
CA HIS A 150 -3.07 -2.57 2.11
C HIS A 150 -2.59 -1.75 0.91
N THR A 151 -3.34 -0.74 0.51
CA THR A 151 -2.94 0.29 -0.46
C THR A 151 -3.27 1.65 0.11
N SER A 152 -2.50 2.66 -0.26
CA SER A 152 -2.79 4.04 0.13
C SER A 152 -4.23 4.43 -0.22
N ASP A 153 -4.86 5.25 0.62
CA ASP A 153 -6.27 5.63 0.48
C ASP A 153 -6.51 6.68 -0.60
N ASP A 154 -5.56 7.61 -0.73
CA ASP A 154 -5.58 8.71 -1.69
C ASP A 154 -4.16 9.19 -2.01
N GLY A 155 -4.01 10.27 -2.78
CA GLY A 155 -2.72 10.83 -3.15
C GLY A 155 -1.92 11.37 -1.95
N ALA A 156 -2.56 11.95 -0.94
CA ALA A 156 -1.88 12.44 0.25
C ALA A 156 -1.34 11.26 1.10
N ALA A 157 -2.15 10.22 1.27
CA ALA A 157 -1.73 8.98 1.90
C ALA A 157 -0.59 8.31 1.12
N THR A 158 -0.64 8.33 -0.22
CA THR A 158 0.44 7.78 -1.06
C THR A 158 1.77 8.49 -0.81
N CYS A 159 1.77 9.83 -0.75
CA CYS A 159 2.98 10.61 -0.46
C CYS A 159 3.55 10.28 0.94
N ARG A 160 2.70 10.25 1.95
CA ARG A 160 3.08 9.84 3.33
C ARG A 160 3.64 8.43 3.37
N ASP A 161 2.94 7.48 2.77
CA ASP A 161 3.33 6.06 2.74
C ASP A 161 4.62 5.87 1.95
N PHE A 162 4.84 6.64 0.87
CA PHE A 162 6.10 6.62 0.16
C PHE A 162 7.26 7.04 1.08
N GLY A 163 7.13 8.16 1.78
CA GLY A 163 8.15 8.60 2.75
C GLY A 163 8.42 7.59 3.85
N THR A 164 7.36 6.92 4.35
CA THR A 164 7.45 5.92 5.42
C THR A 164 8.18 4.64 4.98
N TRP A 165 7.93 4.17 3.77
CA TRP A 165 8.37 2.85 3.33
C TRP A 165 9.59 2.87 2.41
N PHE A 166 9.76 3.92 1.59
CA PHE A 166 10.87 4.02 0.64
C PHE A 166 11.94 5.02 1.09
N GLY A 167 11.54 6.10 1.78
CA GLY A 167 12.46 7.14 2.23
C GLY A 167 12.88 8.13 1.14
N ALA A 168 13.59 9.18 1.56
CA ALA A 168 14.00 10.28 0.69
C ALA A 168 14.98 9.84 -0.40
N ASP A 169 15.91 8.96 -0.09
CA ASP A 169 16.92 8.49 -1.05
C ASP A 169 16.29 7.78 -2.25
N GLN A 170 15.21 7.07 -2.03
CA GLN A 170 14.47 6.41 -3.11
C GLN A 170 13.64 7.40 -3.93
N PHE A 171 13.27 8.55 -3.34
CA PHE A 171 12.52 9.58 -4.07
C PHE A 171 13.33 10.10 -5.26
N GLU A 172 14.58 10.52 -5.04
CA GLU A 172 15.45 11.03 -6.11
C GLU A 172 15.72 10.00 -7.19
N ARG A 173 15.81 8.73 -6.81
CA ARG A 173 16.04 7.62 -7.74
C ARG A 173 14.81 7.29 -8.59
N LEU A 174 13.61 7.26 -7.97
CA LEU A 174 12.37 6.87 -8.65
C LEU A 174 11.69 8.03 -9.38
N PHE A 175 11.97 9.26 -8.95
CA PHE A 175 11.44 10.50 -9.51
C PHE A 175 12.58 11.46 -9.88
N PRO A 176 13.49 11.08 -10.81
CA PRO A 176 14.60 11.95 -11.19
C PRO A 176 14.05 13.25 -11.77
N ARG A 177 14.69 14.37 -11.41
CA ARG A 177 14.39 15.68 -11.99
C ARG A 177 15.18 15.82 -13.29
N ASP A 178 14.56 16.43 -14.29
CA ASP A 178 15.28 16.84 -15.50
C ASP A 178 16.07 18.15 -15.27
N ASP A 179 16.81 18.58 -16.27
CA ASP A 179 17.63 19.80 -16.21
C ASP A 179 16.80 21.09 -15.98
N THR A 180 15.48 21.02 -16.13
CA THR A 180 14.54 22.15 -15.85
C THR A 180 14.00 22.11 -14.43
N GLY A 181 14.36 21.08 -13.64
CA GLY A 181 13.86 20.82 -12.30
C GLY A 181 12.48 20.17 -12.27
N ALA A 182 11.89 19.84 -13.42
CA ALA A 182 10.66 19.08 -13.51
C ALA A 182 10.93 17.60 -13.20
N VAL A 183 9.98 16.94 -12.54
CA VAL A 183 10.08 15.50 -12.28
C VAL A 183 9.94 14.75 -13.60
N GLY A 184 11.02 14.10 -14.03
CA GLY A 184 11.06 13.29 -15.24
C GLY A 184 10.19 12.01 -15.14
N ARG A 185 10.10 11.25 -16.21
CA ARG A 185 9.48 9.91 -16.17
C ARG A 185 10.23 9.04 -15.18
N ALA A 186 9.51 8.42 -14.24
CA ALA A 186 10.11 7.42 -13.36
C ALA A 186 10.89 6.38 -14.17
N LEU A 187 12.17 6.16 -13.81
CA LEU A 187 13.00 5.17 -14.47
C LEU A 187 12.45 3.78 -14.13
N VAL A 188 11.82 3.15 -15.10
CA VAL A 188 11.49 1.72 -15.02
C VAL A 188 12.79 0.95 -15.16
N PRO A 189 13.20 0.14 -14.17
CA PRO A 189 14.35 -0.75 -14.35
C PRO A 189 14.06 -1.66 -15.53
N GLN A 190 14.93 -1.64 -16.55
CA GLN A 190 14.86 -2.61 -17.64
C GLN A 190 15.09 -4.00 -17.05
N PRO A 191 14.28 -5.01 -17.44
CA PRO A 191 14.56 -6.38 -17.03
C PRO A 191 15.96 -6.74 -17.53
N SER A 192 16.83 -7.20 -16.62
CA SER A 192 18.15 -7.74 -16.94
C SER A 192 17.98 -8.82 -18.00
N GLN A 193 18.60 -8.62 -19.16
CA GLN A 193 18.65 -9.62 -20.22
C GLN A 193 19.36 -10.87 -19.67
N PRO A 194 18.82 -12.08 -19.85
CA PRO A 194 19.52 -13.30 -19.49
C PRO A 194 20.75 -13.43 -20.39
N THR A 195 21.93 -13.55 -19.76
CA THR A 195 23.19 -13.97 -20.40
C THR A 195 23.16 -15.44 -20.72
#